data_a83ec7351ebf270ee8a48f8d35966360
#
_entry.id   a83ec7351ebf270ee8a48f8d35966360
#
_cell.length_a   1.000
_cell.length_b   1.000
_cell.length_c   1.000
_cell.angle_alpha   90.00
_cell.angle_beta   90.00
_cell.angle_gamma   90.00
#
_symmetry.space_group_name_H-M   'P 1'
#
loop_
_entity.id
_entity.type
_entity.pdbx_description
1 polymer ?
#
loop_
_entity_poly.entity_id
_entity_poly.type
_entity_poly.pdbx_seq_one_letter_code
_entity_poly.pdbx_strand_id
1 'polypeptide(L)'
;MAKNKGKQKNKEAASDKVKTKSKAQALDANAPDAGVVDASVVDASVVDASVVDVEGASDNGESPIEVAKSKVDKDKPEKDPRYKKNGKLRADFYEQELARLQEELVKLQYWVKEQGLRVVILFEGRDAAGKGGVIKRMIERTNPRIVRVVALGVPTEREKTQWYFQRYVPHLPAGGEIVLFDRSWYNRAGVERVMGFCTEEEYWEFLRSCPQFERMLVRNGIILLKYWFSVSDEEQEKRFQERIQT
;
A
#
# COMPACT_ATOMS: atom_id res chain seq x y z
N MET A 1 59.65 44.70 -32.56
CA MET A 1 60.02 46.01 -31.98
C MET A 1 58.95 46.51 -31.05
N ALA A 2 59.37 46.82 -29.82
CA ALA A 2 58.81 47.73 -28.80
C ALA A 2 57.40 47.33 -28.24
N LYS A 3 57.28 46.83 -27.00
CA LYS A 3 57.41 47.48 -25.66
C LYS A 3 56.36 48.56 -25.41
N ASN A 4 55.42 48.34 -24.43
CA ASN A 4 55.35 49.01 -23.13
C ASN A 4 54.09 48.58 -22.40
N LYS A 5 54.08 48.01 -21.22
CA LYS A 5 54.26 48.43 -19.81
C LYS A 5 53.32 49.58 -19.38
N GLY A 6 52.55 49.29 -18.34
CA GLY A 6 52.08 50.28 -17.37
C GLY A 6 50.81 49.87 -16.66
N LYS A 7 50.91 49.23 -15.48
CA LYS A 7 50.70 49.70 -14.09
C LYS A 7 49.25 50.00 -13.74
N GLN A 8 48.65 49.08 -12.97
CA GLN A 8 48.33 49.19 -11.52
C GLN A 8 47.74 50.56 -11.04
N LYS A 9 46.52 50.43 -10.46
CA LYS A 9 46.27 51.05 -9.14
C LYS A 9 44.96 50.48 -8.53
N ASN A 10 45.13 49.96 -7.30
CA ASN A 10 44.14 49.70 -6.28
C ASN A 10 43.26 50.93 -5.98
N LYS A 11 42.03 50.69 -5.57
CA LYS A 11 41.45 51.37 -4.39
C LYS A 11 40.32 50.54 -3.79
N GLU A 12 40.52 50.24 -2.55
CA GLU A 12 39.53 49.83 -1.54
C GLU A 12 38.49 50.92 -1.29
N ALA A 13 37.30 50.53 -0.91
CA ALA A 13 36.46 51.10 0.16
C ALA A 13 35.05 50.50 -0.02
N ALA A 14 34.55 49.93 0.91
CA ALA A 14 33.95 50.16 2.17
C ALA A 14 32.56 49.49 2.23
N SER A 15 32.45 48.68 3.22
CA SER A 15 31.28 48.07 3.84
C SER A 15 30.05 48.99 3.95
N ASP A 16 28.87 48.42 3.65
CA ASP A 16 27.66 48.85 4.35
C ASP A 16 26.82 47.63 4.75
N LYS A 17 26.74 47.41 6.06
CA LYS A 17 25.89 46.46 6.74
C LYS A 17 24.48 47.02 6.84
N VAL A 18 23.56 46.51 6.05
CA VAL A 18 22.14 46.71 6.32
C VAL A 18 21.61 45.55 7.16
N LYS A 19 21.39 45.84 8.43
CA LYS A 19 20.63 44.99 9.35
C LYS A 19 19.15 45.15 9.10
N THR A 20 18.49 44.18 8.50
CA THR A 20 17.04 44.09 8.54
C THR A 20 16.64 43.10 9.64
N LYS A 21 16.10 43.64 10.72
CA LYS A 21 15.35 42.90 11.77
C LYS A 21 14.00 42.53 11.18
N SER A 22 13.75 41.27 10.96
CA SER A 22 12.38 40.77 10.78
C SER A 22 11.83 40.35 12.14
N LYS A 23 10.74 40.98 12.55
CA LYS A 23 9.90 40.60 13.66
C LYS A 23 9.23 39.26 13.35
N ALA A 24 9.50 38.22 14.15
CA ALA A 24 8.68 37.04 14.24
C ALA A 24 7.39 37.41 15.01
N GLN A 25 6.26 37.40 14.34
CA GLN A 25 4.96 37.38 14.98
C GLN A 25 4.62 35.95 15.34
N ALA A 26 4.42 35.72 16.63
CA ALA A 26 3.82 34.50 17.18
C ALA A 26 2.39 34.37 16.65
N LEU A 27 2.07 33.25 16.03
CA LEU A 27 0.71 32.83 15.73
C LEU A 27 0.32 31.74 16.71
N ASP A 28 -0.85 31.96 17.29
CA ASP A 28 -1.49 31.23 18.36
C ASP A 28 -1.55 29.70 18.17
N ALA A 29 -1.23 29.02 19.25
CA ALA A 29 -1.51 27.62 19.49
C ALA A 29 -3.01 27.47 19.81
N ASN A 30 -3.77 26.95 18.85
CA ASN A 30 -5.04 26.26 19.15
C ASN A 30 -5.41 25.34 17.97
N ALA A 31 -4.82 24.13 17.98
CA ALA A 31 -5.29 23.01 17.18
C ALA A 31 -5.96 22.00 18.10
N PRO A 32 -7.18 21.50 17.78
CA PRO A 32 -7.82 20.50 18.60
C PRO A 32 -7.09 19.17 18.52
N ASP A 33 -6.96 18.57 19.69
CA ASP A 33 -6.45 17.25 19.99
C ASP A 33 -7.01 16.19 19.05
N ALA A 34 -6.16 15.65 18.17
CA ALA A 34 -6.50 14.53 17.30
C ALA A 34 -6.31 13.26 18.15
N GLY A 35 -7.43 12.72 18.63
CA GLY A 35 -7.48 11.47 19.38
C GLY A 35 -6.69 10.35 18.72
N VAL A 36 -5.85 9.73 19.51
CA VAL A 36 -5.12 8.50 19.20
C VAL A 36 -6.14 7.43 18.80
N VAL A 37 -6.21 7.08 17.53
CA VAL A 37 -6.91 5.88 17.08
C VAL A 37 -6.01 4.68 17.29
N ASP A 38 -6.37 3.89 18.28
CA ASP A 38 -5.78 2.60 18.60
C ASP A 38 -5.92 1.68 17.37
N ALA A 39 -4.78 1.30 16.77
CA ALA A 39 -4.72 0.37 15.68
C ALA A 39 -4.80 -1.05 16.24
N SER A 40 -6.01 -1.49 16.58
CA SER A 40 -6.27 -2.90 16.88
C SER A 40 -6.02 -3.74 15.61
N VAL A 41 -5.08 -4.66 15.73
CA VAL A 41 -4.73 -5.69 14.76
C VAL A 41 -5.99 -6.48 14.40
N VAL A 42 -6.50 -6.33 13.19
CA VAL A 42 -7.58 -7.17 12.65
C VAL A 42 -6.92 -8.43 12.11
N ASP A 43 -7.14 -9.53 12.78
CA ASP A 43 -6.78 -10.87 12.33
C ASP A 43 -7.51 -11.15 11.00
N ALA A 44 -6.73 -11.47 9.94
CA ALA A 44 -7.26 -11.68 8.61
C ALA A 44 -7.82 -13.12 8.48
N SER A 45 -8.92 -13.38 9.16
CA SER A 45 -9.82 -14.49 8.82
C SER A 45 -10.80 -14.00 7.74
N VAL A 46 -10.74 -14.65 6.60
CA VAL A 46 -11.63 -14.63 5.44
C VAL A 46 -12.85 -13.70 5.59
N VAL A 47 -12.81 -12.54 4.95
CA VAL A 47 -13.97 -11.66 4.84
C VAL A 47 -14.79 -12.14 3.66
N ASP A 48 -15.94 -12.74 3.96
CA ASP A 48 -17.01 -13.00 3.01
C ASP A 48 -17.57 -11.66 2.53
N ALA A 49 -17.42 -11.38 1.24
CA ALA A 49 -17.90 -10.15 0.63
C ALA A 49 -19.41 -10.25 0.37
N SER A 50 -20.24 -10.05 1.39
CA SER A 50 -21.66 -9.80 1.21
C SER A 50 -21.91 -8.30 1.00
N VAL A 51 -22.51 -7.99 -0.12
CA VAL A 51 -23.02 -6.67 -0.51
C VAL A 51 -24.03 -6.19 0.54
N VAL A 52 -23.81 -5.03 1.12
CA VAL A 52 -24.76 -4.39 2.04
C VAL A 52 -25.60 -3.43 1.25
N ASP A 53 -26.84 -3.80 0.95
CA ASP A 53 -27.87 -2.87 0.53
C ASP A 53 -28.37 -2.08 1.75
N VAL A 54 -28.34 -0.75 1.64
CA VAL A 54 -28.86 0.14 2.66
C VAL A 54 -30.27 0.58 2.25
N GLU A 55 -31.30 0.00 2.88
CA GLU A 55 -32.63 0.60 2.91
C GLU A 55 -33.24 0.58 4.32
N GLY A 56 -33.61 1.76 4.76
CA GLY A 56 -34.79 2.16 5.51
C GLY A 56 -35.07 1.54 6.87
N ALA A 57 -34.84 2.33 7.88
CA ALA A 57 -35.35 2.12 9.24
C ALA A 57 -36.90 2.23 9.31
N SER A 58 -37.56 1.31 10.02
CA SER A 58 -38.76 1.60 10.79
C SER A 58 -38.82 0.72 12.03
N ASP A 59 -38.96 1.42 13.14
CA ASP A 59 -39.18 0.98 14.50
C ASP A 59 -40.55 0.24 14.64
N ASN A 60 -40.56 -0.93 15.29
CA ASN A 60 -41.72 -1.41 16.06
C ASN A 60 -41.25 -2.52 17.01
N GLY A 61 -41.47 -2.24 18.31
CA GLY A 61 -41.16 -3.12 19.41
C GLY A 61 -42.02 -4.37 19.47
N GLU A 62 -41.39 -5.46 19.89
CA GLU A 62 -42.08 -6.58 20.54
C GLU A 62 -41.15 -7.32 21.54
N SER A 63 -41.80 -7.78 22.61
CA SER A 63 -41.27 -8.29 23.87
C SER A 63 -40.52 -9.64 23.80
N PRO A 64 -39.84 -10.05 24.89
CA PRO A 64 -38.83 -11.12 24.87
C PRO A 64 -39.49 -12.52 24.81
N ILE A 65 -39.04 -13.32 23.84
CA ILE A 65 -39.37 -14.72 23.73
C ILE A 65 -38.37 -15.54 24.59
N GLU A 66 -38.91 -16.32 25.50
CA GLU A 66 -38.14 -17.30 26.28
C GLU A 66 -37.41 -18.30 25.38
N VAL A 67 -36.07 -18.30 25.47
CA VAL A 67 -35.24 -19.26 24.76
C VAL A 67 -35.21 -20.57 25.55
N ALA A 68 -35.90 -21.56 25.06
CA ALA A 68 -35.81 -22.93 25.54
C ALA A 68 -34.38 -23.46 25.37
N LYS A 69 -33.75 -23.90 26.46
CA LYS A 69 -32.43 -24.54 26.45
C LYS A 69 -32.53 -25.92 25.77
N SER A 70 -32.30 -25.93 24.45
CA SER A 70 -32.05 -27.21 23.76
C SER A 70 -30.61 -27.65 24.07
N LYS A 71 -30.46 -28.91 24.45
CA LYS A 71 -29.16 -29.58 24.64
C LYS A 71 -28.44 -29.58 23.29
N VAL A 72 -27.41 -28.77 23.17
CA VAL A 72 -26.49 -28.82 22.02
C VAL A 72 -25.67 -30.09 22.19
N ASP A 73 -25.95 -31.11 21.40
CA ASP A 73 -25.07 -32.26 21.20
C ASP A 73 -23.72 -31.71 20.71
N LYS A 74 -22.65 -32.14 21.39
CA LYS A 74 -21.27 -31.82 21.01
C LYS A 74 -20.89 -32.61 19.75
N ASP A 75 -21.42 -32.20 18.60
CA ASP A 75 -20.93 -32.68 17.33
C ASP A 75 -19.48 -32.25 17.18
N LYS A 76 -18.61 -33.24 16.94
CA LYS A 76 -17.23 -33.00 16.54
C LYS A 76 -17.28 -32.16 15.27
N PRO A 77 -16.49 -31.07 15.17
CA PRO A 77 -16.49 -30.23 13.97
C PRO A 77 -16.25 -31.14 12.75
N GLU A 78 -17.22 -31.17 11.84
CA GLU A 78 -17.14 -31.90 10.59
C GLU A 78 -15.89 -31.43 9.86
N LYS A 79 -14.98 -32.35 9.54
CA LYS A 79 -13.71 -32.01 8.92
C LYS A 79 -13.99 -31.49 7.54
N ASP A 80 -13.70 -30.20 7.32
CA ASP A 80 -13.85 -29.56 6.02
C ASP A 80 -13.11 -30.37 4.94
N PRO A 81 -13.83 -30.90 3.93
CA PRO A 81 -13.26 -31.77 2.90
C PRO A 81 -12.20 -31.09 2.03
N ARG A 82 -12.13 -29.75 2.05
CA ARG A 82 -11.13 -28.95 1.33
C ARG A 82 -9.73 -29.10 1.90
N TYR A 83 -9.60 -29.51 3.16
CA TYR A 83 -8.32 -29.59 3.85
C TYR A 83 -7.87 -31.04 4.07
N LYS A 84 -6.56 -31.26 4.02
CA LYS A 84 -5.90 -32.50 4.42
C LYS A 84 -5.91 -32.61 5.96
N LYS A 85 -5.64 -33.82 6.49
CA LYS A 85 -5.53 -34.05 7.95
C LYS A 85 -4.49 -33.16 8.65
N ASN A 86 -3.51 -32.66 7.91
CA ASN A 86 -2.44 -31.76 8.40
C ASN A 86 -2.79 -30.27 8.28
N GLY A 87 -4.05 -29.91 8.02
CA GLY A 87 -4.51 -28.53 7.90
C GLY A 87 -4.14 -27.83 6.58
N LYS A 88 -3.43 -28.50 5.67
CA LYS A 88 -3.11 -27.93 4.36
C LYS A 88 -4.26 -28.12 3.38
N LEU A 89 -4.53 -27.11 2.55
CA LEU A 89 -5.51 -27.20 1.47
C LEU A 89 -5.13 -28.35 0.51
N ARG A 90 -6.13 -29.04 -0.03
CA ARG A 90 -5.90 -30.10 -1.04
C ARG A 90 -5.47 -29.46 -2.36
N ALA A 91 -4.52 -30.07 -3.02
CA ALA A 91 -3.96 -29.53 -4.27
C ALA A 91 -5.01 -29.46 -5.39
N ASP A 92 -5.82 -30.52 -5.51
CA ASP A 92 -6.90 -30.60 -6.49
C ASP A 92 -7.93 -29.46 -6.31
N PHE A 93 -8.36 -29.21 -5.07
CA PHE A 93 -9.25 -28.11 -4.75
C PHE A 93 -8.61 -26.75 -5.02
N TYR A 94 -7.34 -26.57 -4.60
CA TYR A 94 -6.60 -25.33 -4.85
C TYR A 94 -6.49 -25.00 -6.35
N GLU A 95 -6.14 -26.00 -7.18
CA GLU A 95 -6.00 -25.81 -8.62
C GLU A 95 -7.32 -25.46 -9.31
N GLN A 96 -8.42 -26.10 -8.90
CA GLN A 96 -9.75 -25.79 -9.41
C GLN A 96 -10.18 -24.36 -9.08
N GLU A 97 -10.04 -23.96 -7.81
CA GLU A 97 -10.37 -22.59 -7.40
C GLU A 97 -9.45 -21.55 -8.03
N LEU A 98 -8.16 -21.83 -8.15
CA LEU A 98 -7.23 -20.95 -8.84
C LEU A 98 -7.63 -20.74 -10.30
N ALA A 99 -7.97 -21.82 -11.01
CA ALA A 99 -8.41 -21.73 -12.41
C ALA A 99 -9.70 -20.91 -12.55
N ARG A 100 -10.68 -21.12 -11.65
CA ARG A 100 -11.92 -20.36 -11.61
C ARG A 100 -11.66 -18.86 -11.36
N LEU A 101 -10.81 -18.52 -10.38
CA LEU A 101 -10.46 -17.13 -10.07
C LEU A 101 -9.66 -16.47 -11.19
N GLN A 102 -8.77 -17.21 -11.87
CA GLN A 102 -8.05 -16.69 -13.03
C GLN A 102 -8.98 -16.39 -14.21
N GLU A 103 -10.03 -17.20 -14.41
CA GLU A 103 -11.07 -16.91 -15.42
C GLU A 103 -11.81 -15.61 -15.09
N GLU A 104 -12.20 -15.41 -13.82
CA GLU A 104 -12.83 -14.16 -13.38
C GLU A 104 -11.90 -12.95 -13.53
N LEU A 105 -10.61 -13.10 -13.27
CA LEU A 105 -9.62 -12.04 -13.51
C LEU A 105 -9.51 -11.69 -15.00
N VAL A 106 -9.62 -12.67 -15.90
CA VAL A 106 -9.64 -12.42 -17.35
C VAL A 106 -10.90 -11.63 -17.73
N LYS A 107 -12.07 -11.98 -17.19
CA LYS A 107 -13.31 -11.21 -17.42
C LYS A 107 -13.18 -9.79 -16.88
N LEU A 108 -12.67 -9.65 -15.65
CA LEU A 108 -12.45 -8.36 -14.99
C LEU A 108 -11.53 -7.43 -15.79
N GLN A 109 -10.40 -7.93 -16.32
CA GLN A 109 -9.49 -7.08 -17.08
C GLN A 109 -10.13 -6.53 -18.36
N TYR A 110 -10.95 -7.33 -19.05
CA TYR A 110 -11.67 -6.86 -20.23
C TYR A 110 -12.72 -5.83 -19.87
N TRP A 111 -13.45 -6.04 -18.78
CA TRP A 111 -14.40 -5.06 -18.27
C TRP A 111 -13.73 -3.74 -17.89
N VAL A 112 -12.60 -3.79 -17.15
CA VAL A 112 -11.80 -2.59 -16.81
C VAL A 112 -11.37 -1.85 -18.07
N LYS A 113 -10.91 -2.58 -19.10
CA LYS A 113 -10.51 -2.00 -20.37
C LYS A 113 -11.68 -1.33 -21.09
N GLU A 114 -12.81 -2.01 -21.18
CA GLU A 114 -14.01 -1.52 -21.87
C GLU A 114 -14.61 -0.28 -21.21
N GLN A 115 -14.65 -0.28 -19.87
CA GLN A 115 -15.14 0.85 -19.09
C GLN A 115 -14.11 1.99 -18.95
N GLY A 116 -12.89 1.82 -19.45
CA GLY A 116 -11.82 2.82 -19.32
C GLY A 116 -11.40 3.09 -17.88
N LEU A 117 -11.61 2.14 -16.98
CA LEU A 117 -11.29 2.29 -15.55
C LEU A 117 -9.79 2.33 -15.33
N ARG A 118 -9.37 2.97 -14.24
CA ARG A 118 -7.98 3.06 -13.80
C ARG A 118 -7.85 2.37 -12.45
N VAL A 119 -7.14 1.25 -12.39
CA VAL A 119 -7.05 0.42 -11.18
C VAL A 119 -5.60 0.34 -10.70
N VAL A 120 -5.39 0.65 -9.43
CA VAL A 120 -4.11 0.49 -8.73
C VAL A 120 -4.31 -0.50 -7.59
N ILE A 121 -3.46 -1.51 -7.53
CA ILE A 121 -3.47 -2.50 -6.46
C ILE A 121 -2.09 -2.50 -5.80
N LEU A 122 -2.06 -2.23 -4.48
CA LEU A 122 -0.84 -2.25 -3.68
C LEU A 122 -0.73 -3.58 -2.93
N PHE A 123 0.40 -4.24 -3.07
CA PHE A 123 0.75 -5.46 -2.33
C PHE A 123 1.81 -5.12 -1.30
N GLU A 124 1.38 -5.00 -0.05
CA GLU A 124 2.23 -4.65 1.09
C GLU A 124 2.26 -5.77 2.13
N GLY A 125 3.11 -5.66 3.12
CA GLY A 125 3.18 -6.59 4.24
C GLY A 125 4.57 -7.21 4.43
N ARG A 126 4.63 -8.16 5.37
CA ARG A 126 5.88 -8.77 5.84
C ARG A 126 6.64 -9.46 4.71
N ASP A 127 7.96 -9.52 4.87
CA ASP A 127 8.78 -10.29 3.93
C ASP A 127 8.47 -11.79 4.07
N ALA A 128 8.65 -12.53 2.98
CA ALA A 128 8.24 -13.93 2.86
C ALA A 128 6.73 -14.23 3.07
N ALA A 129 5.85 -13.21 3.20
CA ALA A 129 4.40 -13.41 3.36
C ALA A 129 3.68 -13.92 2.09
N GLY A 130 4.36 -13.96 0.94
CA GLY A 130 3.81 -14.55 -0.29
C GLY A 130 3.33 -13.55 -1.35
N LYS A 131 3.61 -12.23 -1.19
CA LYS A 131 3.21 -11.18 -2.14
C LYS A 131 3.52 -11.53 -3.60
N GLY A 132 4.79 -11.80 -3.91
CA GLY A 132 5.21 -12.14 -5.27
C GLY A 132 4.54 -13.41 -5.83
N GLY A 133 4.23 -14.38 -4.97
CA GLY A 133 3.47 -15.58 -5.35
C GLY A 133 2.05 -15.26 -5.79
N VAL A 134 1.35 -14.40 -5.06
CA VAL A 134 -0.01 -13.95 -5.42
C VAL A 134 0.02 -13.13 -6.71
N ILE A 135 0.90 -12.14 -6.81
CA ILE A 135 1.07 -11.34 -8.02
C ILE A 135 1.31 -12.24 -9.24
N LYS A 136 2.22 -13.22 -9.13
CA LYS A 136 2.49 -14.19 -10.19
C LYS A 136 1.22 -14.93 -10.63
N ARG A 137 0.40 -15.42 -9.68
CA ARG A 137 -0.86 -16.12 -9.99
C ARG A 137 -1.90 -15.20 -10.66
N MET A 138 -1.96 -13.94 -10.27
CA MET A 138 -2.86 -12.96 -10.88
C MET A 138 -2.49 -12.66 -12.34
N ILE A 139 -1.20 -12.48 -12.63
CA ILE A 139 -0.77 -12.09 -13.98
C ILE A 139 -0.64 -13.28 -14.95
N GLU A 140 -0.58 -14.50 -14.46
CA GLU A 140 -0.29 -15.71 -15.25
C GLU A 140 -1.19 -15.89 -16.47
N ARG A 141 -2.46 -15.48 -16.36
CA ARG A 141 -3.46 -15.59 -17.46
C ARG A 141 -4.00 -14.24 -17.91
N THR A 142 -3.44 -13.13 -17.44
CA THR A 142 -3.89 -11.79 -17.82
C THR A 142 -3.06 -11.24 -19.00
N ASN A 143 -3.62 -10.25 -19.68
CA ASN A 143 -2.94 -9.59 -20.80
C ASN A 143 -1.97 -8.52 -20.26
N PRO A 144 -0.66 -8.60 -20.54
CA PRO A 144 0.33 -7.65 -20.02
C PRO A 144 0.17 -6.21 -20.58
N ARG A 145 -0.66 -6.03 -21.62
CA ARG A 145 -1.03 -4.70 -22.12
C ARG A 145 -2.13 -4.03 -21.29
N ILE A 146 -2.84 -4.79 -20.46
CA ILE A 146 -3.91 -4.31 -19.60
C ILE A 146 -3.46 -4.35 -18.14
N VAL A 147 -2.84 -5.46 -17.73
CA VAL A 147 -2.38 -5.71 -16.38
C VAL A 147 -0.86 -5.71 -16.36
N ARG A 148 -0.26 -4.80 -15.60
CA ARG A 148 1.20 -4.72 -15.48
C ARG A 148 1.65 -4.66 -14.03
N VAL A 149 2.82 -5.21 -13.76
CA VAL A 149 3.44 -5.19 -12.44
C VAL A 149 4.50 -4.10 -12.39
N VAL A 150 4.52 -3.38 -11.29
CA VAL A 150 5.54 -2.38 -10.97
C VAL A 150 6.24 -2.79 -9.69
N ALA A 151 7.52 -3.11 -9.80
CA ALA A 151 8.41 -3.40 -8.68
C ALA A 151 9.61 -2.46 -8.78
N LEU A 152 9.58 -1.35 -8.03
CA LEU A 152 10.65 -0.36 -8.09
C LEU A 152 11.83 -0.81 -7.23
N GLY A 153 13.02 -0.75 -7.80
CA GLY A 153 14.26 -1.02 -7.11
C GLY A 153 14.70 0.10 -6.17
N VAL A 154 15.97 0.08 -5.77
CA VAL A 154 16.59 1.15 -4.98
C VAL A 154 16.50 2.47 -5.75
N PRO A 155 16.14 3.60 -5.10
CA PRO A 155 16.11 4.92 -5.76
C PRO A 155 17.48 5.31 -6.34
N THR A 156 17.48 5.84 -7.56
CA THR A 156 18.66 6.46 -8.15
C THR A 156 19.02 7.75 -7.40
N GLU A 157 20.26 8.25 -7.56
CA GLU A 157 20.67 9.51 -6.92
C GLU A 157 19.78 10.70 -7.32
N ARG A 158 19.28 10.69 -8.55
CA ARG A 158 18.30 11.70 -9.00
C ARG A 158 16.96 11.56 -8.26
N GLU A 159 16.44 10.34 -8.13
CA GLU A 159 15.15 10.08 -7.46
C GLU A 159 15.19 10.45 -5.98
N LYS A 160 16.35 10.28 -5.31
CA LYS A 160 16.53 10.68 -3.90
C LYS A 160 16.34 12.18 -3.66
N THR A 161 16.57 13.01 -4.67
CA THR A 161 16.41 14.48 -4.59
C THR A 161 15.06 14.96 -5.09
N GLN A 162 14.22 14.07 -5.59
CA GLN A 162 12.88 14.40 -6.07
C GLN A 162 11.84 14.33 -4.95
N TRP A 163 10.67 14.91 -5.20
CA TRP A 163 9.52 14.65 -4.36
C TRP A 163 9.25 13.15 -4.26
N TYR A 164 9.05 12.64 -3.05
CA TYR A 164 9.04 11.20 -2.77
C TYR A 164 8.10 10.39 -3.68
N PHE A 165 6.87 10.87 -3.91
CA PHE A 165 5.90 10.17 -4.74
C PHE A 165 6.20 10.24 -6.24
N GLN A 166 7.11 11.13 -6.67
CA GLN A 166 7.38 11.36 -8.10
C GLN A 166 7.84 10.10 -8.82
N ARG A 167 8.58 9.21 -8.16
CA ARG A 167 9.02 7.94 -8.75
C ARG A 167 7.88 6.94 -8.98
N TYR A 168 6.74 7.08 -8.30
CA TYR A 168 5.56 6.21 -8.44
C TYR A 168 4.56 6.76 -9.46
N VAL A 169 4.44 8.06 -9.57
CA VAL A 169 3.47 8.75 -10.44
C VAL A 169 3.56 8.32 -11.91
N PRO A 170 4.73 8.15 -12.56
CA PRO A 170 4.83 7.72 -13.94
C PRO A 170 4.27 6.31 -14.20
N HIS A 171 4.09 5.52 -13.15
CA HIS A 171 3.60 4.16 -13.23
C HIS A 171 2.10 4.03 -12.95
N LEU A 172 1.40 5.12 -12.67
CA LEU A 172 -0.04 5.09 -12.47
C LEU A 172 -0.77 4.71 -13.78
N PRO A 173 -1.96 4.09 -13.68
CA PRO A 173 -2.68 3.57 -14.85
C PRO A 173 -3.26 4.68 -15.73
N ALA A 174 -3.23 4.47 -17.02
CA ALA A 174 -4.13 5.12 -17.98
C ALA A 174 -5.51 4.45 -17.98
N GLY A 175 -6.49 5.02 -18.68
CA GLY A 175 -7.81 4.41 -18.83
C GLY A 175 -7.72 3.00 -19.40
N GLY A 176 -8.38 2.05 -18.74
CA GLY A 176 -8.38 0.65 -19.13
C GLY A 176 -7.18 -0.18 -18.66
N GLU A 177 -6.38 0.35 -17.73
CA GLU A 177 -5.21 -0.35 -17.17
C GLU A 177 -5.38 -0.73 -15.71
N ILE A 178 -4.79 -1.87 -15.34
CA ILE A 178 -4.63 -2.35 -13.96
C ILE A 178 -3.13 -2.39 -13.65
N VAL A 179 -2.72 -1.70 -12.60
CA VAL A 179 -1.32 -1.66 -12.14
C VAL A 179 -1.20 -2.33 -10.79
N LEU A 180 -0.36 -3.35 -10.71
CA LEU A 180 -0.04 -4.08 -9.48
C LEU A 180 1.32 -3.58 -8.96
N PHE A 181 1.34 -2.94 -7.81
CA PHE A 181 2.59 -2.54 -7.16
C PHE A 181 3.06 -3.65 -6.22
N ASP A 182 4.21 -4.29 -6.51
CA ASP A 182 4.91 -5.15 -5.57
C ASP A 182 5.79 -4.27 -4.67
N ARG A 183 5.27 -3.95 -3.50
CA ARG A 183 5.65 -2.83 -2.64
C ARG A 183 5.37 -1.47 -3.31
N SER A 184 5.15 -0.47 -2.52
CA SER A 184 4.73 0.84 -3.03
C SER A 184 5.42 1.99 -2.28
N TRP A 185 4.80 3.16 -2.29
CA TRP A 185 5.20 4.30 -1.48
C TRP A 185 5.21 4.04 0.02
N TYR A 186 4.54 2.98 0.49
CA TYR A 186 4.61 2.55 1.88
C TYR A 186 5.99 2.03 2.31
N ASN A 187 6.94 1.82 1.37
CA ASN A 187 8.34 1.56 1.69
C ASN A 187 8.93 2.60 2.66
N ARG A 188 8.52 3.88 2.56
CA ARG A 188 8.97 4.95 3.47
C ARG A 188 8.60 4.69 4.92
N ALA A 189 7.36 4.21 5.18
CA ALA A 189 6.91 3.84 6.51
C ALA A 189 7.35 2.43 6.96
N GLY A 190 7.79 1.59 6.03
CA GLY A 190 8.24 0.22 6.28
C GLY A 190 9.76 0.10 6.24
N VAL A 191 10.27 -0.50 5.16
CA VAL A 191 11.69 -0.88 5.04
C VAL A 191 12.63 0.32 5.13
N GLU A 192 12.29 1.48 4.57
CA GLU A 192 13.17 2.64 4.60
C GLU A 192 13.32 3.19 6.04
N ARG A 193 12.25 3.19 6.81
CA ARG A 193 12.29 3.58 8.23
C ARG A 193 13.08 2.60 9.07
N VAL A 194 12.81 1.29 8.91
CA VAL A 194 13.45 0.23 9.71
C VAL A 194 14.95 0.15 9.44
N MET A 195 15.35 0.32 8.18
CA MET A 195 16.75 0.23 7.75
C MET A 195 17.52 1.56 7.85
N GLY A 196 16.86 2.64 8.30
CA GLY A 196 17.49 3.95 8.39
C GLY A 196 17.81 4.59 7.03
N PHE A 197 17.04 4.26 5.98
CA PHE A 197 17.22 4.83 4.64
C PHE A 197 16.49 6.16 4.44
N CYS A 198 15.70 6.59 5.42
CA CYS A 198 15.08 7.91 5.45
C CYS A 198 15.30 8.57 6.81
N THR A 199 15.24 9.90 6.84
CA THR A 199 15.32 10.67 8.08
C THR A 199 13.98 10.64 8.84
N GLU A 200 13.99 11.10 10.11
CA GLU A 200 12.75 11.26 10.89
C GLU A 200 11.80 12.25 10.22
N GLU A 201 12.33 13.37 9.73
CA GLU A 201 11.55 14.41 9.06
C GLU A 201 10.87 13.87 7.79
N GLU A 202 11.58 13.10 6.98
CA GLU A 202 11.05 12.45 5.77
C GLU A 202 9.96 11.44 6.09
N TYR A 203 10.14 10.66 7.17
CA TYR A 203 9.13 9.70 7.64
C TYR A 203 7.85 10.41 8.07
N TRP A 204 7.95 11.42 8.92
CA TRP A 204 6.78 12.16 9.40
C TRP A 204 6.10 12.96 8.26
N GLU A 205 6.88 13.51 7.33
CA GLU A 205 6.32 14.16 6.14
C GLU A 205 5.56 13.15 5.28
N PHE A 206 6.09 11.95 5.10
CA PHE A 206 5.38 10.88 4.39
C PHE A 206 4.05 10.55 5.06
N LEU A 207 4.00 10.37 6.37
CA LEU A 207 2.75 10.06 7.08
C LEU A 207 1.69 11.16 6.93
N ARG A 208 2.09 12.42 6.86
CA ARG A 208 1.17 13.55 6.62
C ARG A 208 0.69 13.61 5.17
N SER A 209 1.58 13.40 4.22
CA SER A 209 1.29 13.60 2.79
C SER A 209 0.66 12.38 2.12
N CYS A 210 0.94 11.16 2.59
CA CYS A 210 0.43 9.93 1.98
C CYS A 210 -1.12 9.87 1.91
N PRO A 211 -1.88 10.17 2.98
CA PRO A 211 -3.34 10.19 2.89
C PRO A 211 -3.87 11.26 1.93
N GLN A 212 -3.14 12.37 1.77
CA GLN A 212 -3.52 13.43 0.82
C GLN A 212 -3.28 12.98 -0.62
N PHE A 213 -2.14 12.34 -0.88
CA PHE A 213 -1.80 11.77 -2.17
C PHE A 213 -2.83 10.72 -2.61
N GLU A 214 -3.14 9.75 -1.75
CA GLU A 214 -4.15 8.72 -2.03
C GLU A 214 -5.55 9.30 -2.26
N ARG A 215 -5.97 10.26 -1.44
CA ARG A 215 -7.23 10.97 -1.67
C ARG A 215 -7.28 11.69 -3.01
N MET A 216 -6.17 12.27 -3.45
CA MET A 216 -6.06 12.90 -4.76
C MET A 216 -6.24 11.86 -5.89
N LEU A 217 -5.62 10.69 -5.78
CA LEU A 217 -5.79 9.60 -6.74
C LEU A 217 -7.25 9.16 -6.84
N VAL A 218 -7.89 8.89 -5.70
CA VAL A 218 -9.29 8.43 -5.62
C VAL A 218 -10.25 9.48 -6.15
N ARG A 219 -10.08 10.76 -5.79
CA ARG A 219 -10.91 11.86 -6.34
C ARG A 219 -10.76 12.01 -7.85
N ASN A 220 -9.63 11.63 -8.39
CA ASN A 220 -9.41 11.62 -9.83
C ASN A 220 -9.98 10.36 -10.52
N GLY A 221 -10.71 9.52 -9.80
CA GLY A 221 -11.36 8.32 -10.33
C GLY A 221 -10.43 7.11 -10.49
N ILE A 222 -9.29 7.08 -9.78
CA ILE A 222 -8.47 5.88 -9.68
C ILE A 222 -9.06 4.98 -8.59
N ILE A 223 -9.34 3.75 -8.92
CA ILE A 223 -9.73 2.70 -7.97
C ILE A 223 -8.46 2.20 -7.30
N LEU A 224 -8.30 2.51 -6.01
CA LEU A 224 -7.12 2.16 -5.21
C LEU A 224 -7.46 1.03 -4.26
N LEU A 225 -6.85 -0.14 -4.45
CA LEU A 225 -6.99 -1.31 -3.59
C LEU A 225 -5.66 -1.55 -2.85
N LYS A 226 -5.74 -1.84 -1.56
CA LYS A 226 -4.55 -2.08 -0.73
C LYS A 226 -4.67 -3.41 -0.02
N TYR A 227 -3.73 -4.32 -0.25
CA TYR A 227 -3.65 -5.62 0.41
C TYR A 227 -2.43 -5.69 1.31
N TRP A 228 -2.66 -6.04 2.57
CA TRP A 228 -1.62 -6.31 3.54
C TRP A 228 -1.46 -7.81 3.75
N PHE A 229 -0.28 -8.34 3.47
CA PHE A 229 0.07 -9.74 3.66
C PHE A 229 0.84 -9.92 4.97
N SER A 230 0.30 -10.73 5.88
CA SER A 230 0.98 -11.12 7.10
C SER A 230 1.35 -12.59 7.07
N VAL A 231 2.27 -12.95 7.95
CA VAL A 231 2.75 -14.31 8.18
C VAL A 231 3.22 -14.38 9.62
N SER A 232 3.04 -15.52 10.30
CA SER A 232 3.57 -15.70 11.65
C SER A 232 5.10 -15.68 11.66
N ASP A 233 5.70 -15.40 12.80
CA ASP A 233 7.17 -15.32 12.92
C ASP A 233 7.81 -16.68 12.62
N GLU A 234 7.20 -17.76 13.11
CA GLU A 234 7.68 -19.13 12.91
C GLU A 234 7.65 -19.54 11.43
N GLU A 235 6.56 -19.22 10.73
CA GLU A 235 6.44 -19.53 9.31
C GLU A 235 7.35 -18.64 8.46
N GLN A 236 7.56 -17.38 8.86
CA GLN A 236 8.49 -16.48 8.19
C GLN A 236 9.92 -17.00 8.28
N GLU A 237 10.37 -17.36 9.49
CA GLU A 237 11.70 -17.92 9.71
C GLU A 237 11.91 -19.22 8.90
N LYS A 238 10.93 -20.11 8.92
CA LYS A 238 10.97 -21.33 8.12
C LYS A 238 11.16 -21.04 6.63
N ARG A 239 10.42 -20.07 6.08
CA ARG A 239 10.52 -19.68 4.68
C ARG A 239 11.88 -19.04 4.34
N PHE A 240 12.47 -18.31 5.27
CA PHE A 240 13.83 -17.81 5.11
C PHE A 240 14.85 -18.93 5.08
N GLN A 241 14.77 -19.90 5.98
CA GLN A 241 15.66 -21.07 5.99
C GLN A 241 15.55 -21.90 4.70
N GLU A 242 14.34 -22.12 4.20
CA GLU A 242 14.10 -22.80 2.93
C GLU A 242 14.76 -22.07 1.75
N ARG A 243 14.78 -20.73 1.74
CA ARG A 243 15.44 -19.93 0.68
C ARG A 243 16.97 -20.00 0.73
N ILE A 244 17.54 -20.15 1.92
CA ILE A 244 19.01 -20.25 2.08
C ILE A 244 19.51 -21.62 1.59
N GLN A 245 18.68 -22.65 1.66
CA GLN A 245 19.03 -24.03 1.28
C GLN A 245 18.84 -24.32 -0.22
N THR A 246 18.24 -23.40 -0.98
CA THR A 246 18.00 -23.51 -2.43
C THR A 246 18.99 -22.68 -3.22
#